data_c0a8f615ee21212f56b78747b169e88d
#
_entry.id   c0a8f615ee21212f56b78747b169e88d
#
_cell.length_a   1.000
_cell.length_b   1.000
_cell.length_c   1.000
_cell.angle_alpha   90.00
_cell.angle_beta   90.00
_cell.angle_gamma   90.00
#
_symmetry.space_group_name_H-M   'P 1'
#
loop_
_entity.id
_entity.type
_entity.pdbx_description
1 polymer ?
#
loop_
_entity_poly.entity_id
_entity_poly.type
_entity_poly.pdbx_seq_one_letter_code
_entity_poly.pdbx_strand_id
1 'polypeptide(L)'
;MKRHLAVVDLARDARFVRVSLEERFTDPRPAGGRVGAYGADKAKEEGGGNGRASGASRRLTPERPGAPDAARALMHGIFVGEIQALEGAGRTCYDFDTGAGREEVPYALKLDMARQCWDEARHCEISVKLTEWMGTELGEFAEGTFLFEAACNPDPVLRLTGVNRALEGLAIDVFNTMREFGDVAGDPVLEFCEDWMLADEVTHVKMGSDWLRRLTAHDPDRRARALEFQSVVDKLFSGGGFRGDEESSPVRLARRFRQLAGFTDDEIDRIGEVSRLARVEAEERQARVAAGGAG
;
A
#
# COMPACT_ATOMS: atom_id res chain seq x y z
N MET A 1 -11.98 23.28 -16.00
CA MET A 1 -12.37 22.03 -16.69
C MET A 1 -11.69 20.89 -15.95
N LYS A 2 -12.35 20.39 -14.89
CA LYS A 2 -11.85 19.29 -14.04
C LYS A 2 -12.08 17.97 -14.78
N ARG A 3 -11.10 17.41 -15.41
CA ARG A 3 -11.22 16.10 -16.07
C ARG A 3 -10.15 15.13 -15.60
N HIS A 4 -10.62 14.02 -15.19
CA HIS A 4 -10.00 12.80 -14.73
C HIS A 4 -9.21 12.09 -15.83
N LEU A 5 -8.03 12.53 -16.16
CA LEU A 5 -7.24 11.90 -17.21
C LEU A 5 -6.63 10.58 -16.74
N ALA A 6 -6.10 10.56 -15.54
CA ALA A 6 -5.36 9.42 -15.02
C ALA A 6 -6.19 8.12 -14.87
N VAL A 7 -7.43 8.21 -14.36
CA VAL A 7 -8.31 7.02 -14.17
C VAL A 7 -8.58 6.30 -15.49
N VAL A 8 -8.75 7.06 -16.58
CA VAL A 8 -9.09 6.48 -17.89
C VAL A 8 -7.90 5.75 -18.49
N ASP A 9 -6.69 6.25 -18.25
CA ASP A 9 -5.48 5.67 -18.83
C ASP A 9 -5.03 4.43 -18.06
N LEU A 10 -5.03 4.46 -16.73
CA LEU A 10 -4.78 3.29 -15.90
C LEU A 10 -5.81 2.17 -16.15
N ALA A 11 -7.10 2.52 -16.28
CA ALA A 11 -8.15 1.53 -16.55
C ALA A 11 -8.04 0.85 -17.92
N ARG A 12 -7.24 1.38 -18.85
CA ARG A 12 -6.99 0.78 -20.17
C ARG A 12 -5.80 -0.15 -20.22
N ASP A 13 -4.90 -0.06 -19.25
CA ASP A 13 -3.75 -0.94 -19.21
C ASP A 13 -4.16 -2.31 -18.67
N ALA A 14 -4.03 -3.34 -19.51
CA ALA A 14 -4.43 -4.72 -19.16
C ALA A 14 -3.62 -5.33 -18.02
N ARG A 15 -2.50 -4.72 -17.64
CA ARG A 15 -1.69 -5.14 -16.50
C ARG A 15 -2.35 -4.80 -15.16
N PHE A 16 -3.21 -3.75 -15.13
CA PHE A 16 -3.90 -3.35 -13.92
C PHE A 16 -5.13 -4.22 -13.67
N VAL A 17 -5.20 -4.79 -12.50
CA VAL A 17 -6.39 -5.50 -12.01
C VAL A 17 -7.24 -4.50 -11.22
N ARG A 18 -8.23 -3.92 -11.87
CA ARG A 18 -9.13 -3.00 -11.21
C ARG A 18 -10.14 -3.76 -10.35
N VAL A 19 -10.09 -3.55 -9.05
CA VAL A 19 -11.08 -4.06 -8.09
C VAL A 19 -11.50 -2.88 -7.22
N SER A 20 -12.78 -2.53 -7.22
CA SER A 20 -13.31 -1.48 -6.35
C SER A 20 -13.16 -1.85 -4.86
N LEU A 21 -13.18 -0.85 -3.98
CA LEU A 21 -13.16 -1.08 -2.53
C LEU A 21 -14.38 -1.92 -2.10
N GLU A 22 -15.55 -1.66 -2.68
CA GLU A 22 -16.78 -2.39 -2.38
C GLU A 22 -16.72 -3.84 -2.86
N GLU A 23 -16.31 -4.07 -4.12
CA GLU A 23 -16.12 -5.43 -4.66
C GLU A 23 -15.09 -6.22 -3.87
N ARG A 24 -14.03 -5.55 -3.41
CA ARG A 24 -12.99 -6.16 -2.59
C ARG A 24 -13.53 -6.64 -1.25
N PHE A 25 -14.47 -5.91 -0.68
CA PHE A 25 -15.09 -6.23 0.60
C PHE A 25 -16.06 -7.40 0.50
N THR A 26 -16.78 -7.50 -0.61
CA THR A 26 -17.77 -8.54 -0.88
C THR A 26 -17.19 -9.76 -1.58
N ASP A 27 -16.00 -9.65 -2.19
CA ASP A 27 -15.37 -10.74 -2.92
C ASP A 27 -15.01 -11.90 -1.99
N PRO A 28 -15.56 -13.08 -2.21
CA PRO A 28 -15.28 -14.27 -1.40
C PRO A 28 -13.86 -14.81 -1.61
N ARG A 29 -13.13 -14.35 -2.62
CA ARG A 29 -11.74 -14.76 -2.86
C ARG A 29 -10.85 -14.26 -1.71
N PRO A 30 -9.76 -14.99 -1.38
CA PRO A 30 -8.81 -14.55 -0.37
C PRO A 30 -8.34 -13.14 -0.71
N ALA A 31 -8.71 -12.18 0.14
CA ALA A 31 -8.28 -10.80 -0.07
C ALA A 31 -6.76 -10.70 -0.15
N GLY A 32 -6.04 -11.53 0.61
CA GLY A 32 -4.59 -11.64 0.58
C GLY A 32 -4.00 -12.15 -0.72
N GLY A 33 -4.75 -12.89 -1.53
CA GLY A 33 -4.25 -13.37 -2.81
C GLY A 33 -3.97 -12.28 -3.83
N ARG A 34 -4.47 -11.06 -3.63
CA ARG A 34 -4.28 -9.96 -4.59
C ARG A 34 -3.52 -8.78 -4.04
N VAL A 35 -3.73 -8.44 -2.79
CA VAL A 35 -3.09 -7.28 -2.18
C VAL A 35 -1.80 -7.67 -1.50
N GLY A 36 -1.87 -8.75 -0.75
CA GLY A 36 -0.72 -9.25 -0.04
C GLY A 36 0.29 -9.92 -0.92
N ALA A 37 -0.07 -10.23 -2.16
CA ALA A 37 0.85 -10.97 -2.98
C ALA A 37 1.54 -10.14 -4.03
N TYR A 38 1.07 -8.98 -4.37
CA TYR A 38 1.65 -8.28 -5.50
C TYR A 38 2.38 -9.23 -6.47
N GLY A 39 1.66 -10.22 -6.99
CA GLY A 39 2.20 -11.23 -7.88
C GLY A 39 2.90 -12.43 -7.24
N ALA A 40 2.98 -12.56 -5.91
CA ALA A 40 3.53 -13.78 -5.31
C ALA A 40 2.72 -15.03 -5.69
N ASP A 41 1.40 -14.89 -5.87
CA ASP A 41 0.56 -15.97 -6.39
C ASP A 41 0.84 -16.24 -7.86
N LYS A 42 1.07 -15.20 -8.67
CA LYS A 42 1.49 -15.35 -10.07
C LYS A 42 2.85 -16.01 -10.18
N ALA A 43 3.79 -15.65 -9.32
CA ALA A 43 5.09 -16.31 -9.25
C ALA A 43 4.97 -17.81 -8.89
N LYS A 44 3.98 -18.21 -8.09
CA LYS A 44 3.69 -19.62 -7.79
C LYS A 44 3.04 -20.35 -8.95
N GLU A 45 2.13 -19.69 -9.68
CA GLU A 45 1.45 -20.28 -10.83
C GLU A 45 2.40 -20.45 -12.03
N GLU A 46 3.27 -19.48 -12.27
CA GLU A 46 4.28 -19.56 -13.35
C GLU A 46 5.43 -20.53 -13.05
N GLY A 47 5.68 -20.85 -11.79
CA GLY A 47 6.63 -21.89 -11.38
C GLY A 47 6.23 -23.32 -11.75
N GLY A 48 4.99 -23.52 -12.23
CA GLY A 48 4.45 -24.81 -12.67
C GLY A 48 4.64 -25.12 -14.16
N GLY A 49 5.09 -24.16 -14.96
CA GLY A 49 5.22 -24.37 -16.40
C GLY A 49 6.37 -23.61 -17.04
N ASN A 50 7.36 -24.31 -17.49
CA ASN A 50 8.51 -23.86 -18.27
C ASN A 50 9.67 -23.18 -17.54
N GLY A 51 10.43 -23.96 -16.77
CA GLY A 51 11.89 -23.81 -16.71
C GLY A 51 12.49 -22.49 -16.20
N ARG A 52 11.70 -21.53 -15.78
CA ARG A 52 12.18 -20.44 -14.93
C ARG A 52 12.20 -20.99 -13.50
N ALA A 53 13.38 -21.22 -12.99
CA ALA A 53 13.58 -21.73 -11.65
C ALA A 53 12.83 -20.83 -10.65
N SER A 54 11.69 -21.34 -10.16
CA SER A 54 10.97 -20.73 -9.05
C SER A 54 11.91 -20.61 -7.86
N GLY A 55 12.05 -19.42 -7.31
CA GLY A 55 12.92 -19.17 -6.17
C GLY A 55 14.42 -19.20 -6.47
N ALA A 56 14.83 -19.33 -7.72
CA ALA A 56 16.22 -19.16 -8.09
C ALA A 56 16.57 -17.67 -7.97
N SER A 57 17.50 -17.37 -7.09
CA SER A 57 18.08 -16.03 -6.97
C SER A 57 18.59 -15.59 -8.33
N ARG A 58 17.97 -14.59 -8.93
CA ARG A 58 18.49 -13.92 -10.10
C ARG A 58 19.70 -13.10 -9.67
N ARG A 59 20.78 -13.15 -10.38
CA ARG A 59 21.95 -12.34 -10.08
C ARG A 59 21.74 -10.94 -10.63
N LEU A 60 21.82 -9.95 -9.77
CA LEU A 60 21.80 -8.53 -10.15
C LEU A 60 23.14 -8.09 -10.75
N THR A 61 24.22 -8.70 -10.24
CA THR A 61 25.57 -8.58 -10.77
C THR A 61 26.22 -9.97 -10.77
N PRO A 62 27.33 -10.20 -11.47
CA PRO A 62 28.02 -11.48 -11.45
C PRO A 62 28.38 -11.97 -10.04
N GLU A 63 28.57 -11.07 -9.09
CA GLU A 63 28.98 -11.37 -7.71
C GLU A 63 27.82 -11.42 -6.72
N ARG A 64 26.59 -11.03 -7.12
CA ARG A 64 25.46 -10.91 -6.19
C ARG A 64 24.32 -11.84 -6.61
N PRO A 65 23.74 -12.59 -5.65
CA PRO A 65 22.48 -13.28 -5.87
C PRO A 65 21.38 -12.27 -6.19
N GLY A 66 20.46 -12.61 -7.08
CA GLY A 66 19.24 -11.85 -7.27
C GLY A 66 18.29 -12.01 -6.09
N ALA A 67 17.35 -11.06 -5.96
CA ALA A 67 16.34 -11.10 -4.91
C ALA A 67 15.38 -12.29 -5.12
N PRO A 68 14.83 -12.90 -4.04
CA PRO A 68 13.75 -13.86 -4.12
C PRO A 68 12.50 -13.27 -4.78
N ASP A 69 11.69 -14.10 -5.43
CA ASP A 69 10.47 -13.66 -6.13
C ASP A 69 9.50 -12.89 -5.22
N ALA A 70 9.37 -13.29 -3.96
CA ALA A 70 8.53 -12.56 -3.00
C ALA A 70 9.02 -11.12 -2.74
N ALA A 71 10.33 -10.91 -2.61
CA ALA A 71 10.90 -9.58 -2.43
C ALA A 71 10.81 -8.75 -3.72
N ARG A 72 10.99 -9.38 -4.89
CA ARG A 72 10.83 -8.74 -6.20
C ARG A 72 9.38 -8.29 -6.42
N ALA A 73 8.42 -9.16 -6.08
CA ALA A 73 7.00 -8.85 -6.17
C ALA A 73 6.61 -7.70 -5.22
N LEU A 74 7.18 -7.67 -4.01
CA LEU A 74 6.93 -6.59 -3.06
C LEU A 74 7.50 -5.27 -3.57
N MET A 75 8.74 -5.26 -4.09
CA MET A 75 9.34 -4.06 -4.68
C MET A 75 8.55 -3.53 -5.88
N HIS A 76 8.09 -4.43 -6.76
CA HIS A 76 7.21 -4.06 -7.85
C HIS A 76 5.90 -3.45 -7.33
N GLY A 77 5.34 -3.99 -6.26
CA GLY A 77 4.15 -3.46 -5.61
C GLY A 77 4.36 -2.09 -4.99
N ILE A 78 5.54 -1.80 -4.45
CA ILE A 78 5.94 -0.47 -4.00
C ILE A 78 5.87 0.50 -5.18
N PHE A 79 6.55 0.23 -6.28
CA PHE A 79 6.50 1.08 -7.46
C PHE A 79 5.07 1.40 -7.93
N VAL A 80 4.20 0.38 -7.98
CA VAL A 80 2.78 0.55 -8.35
C VAL A 80 2.03 1.41 -7.32
N GLY A 81 2.36 1.28 -6.05
CA GLY A 81 1.83 2.10 -4.97
C GLY A 81 2.21 3.58 -5.13
N GLU A 82 3.50 3.84 -5.34
CA GLU A 82 4.05 5.19 -5.45
C GLU A 82 3.45 6.01 -6.60
N ILE A 83 3.24 5.40 -7.77
CA ILE A 83 2.54 6.08 -8.87
C ILE A 83 1.13 6.48 -8.45
N GLN A 84 0.41 5.62 -7.77
CA GLN A 84 -0.95 5.89 -7.33
C GLN A 84 -0.98 6.93 -6.19
N ALA A 85 0.01 6.93 -5.30
CA ALA A 85 0.16 7.93 -4.24
C ALA A 85 0.43 9.32 -4.84
N LEU A 86 1.35 9.41 -5.81
CA LEU A 86 1.61 10.62 -6.58
C LEU A 86 0.33 11.20 -7.21
N GLU A 87 -0.43 10.37 -7.91
CA GLU A 87 -1.69 10.79 -8.53
C GLU A 87 -2.75 11.16 -7.48
N GLY A 88 -2.82 10.42 -6.37
CA GLY A 88 -3.73 10.66 -5.27
C GLY A 88 -3.50 12.00 -4.58
N ALA A 89 -2.25 12.34 -4.29
CA ALA A 89 -1.86 13.63 -3.74
C ALA A 89 -2.16 14.78 -4.72
N GLY A 90 -1.84 14.59 -6.02
CA GLY A 90 -2.16 15.54 -7.08
C GLY A 90 -3.66 15.78 -7.22
N ARG A 91 -4.47 14.73 -7.17
CA ARG A 91 -5.94 14.84 -7.15
C ARG A 91 -6.45 15.63 -5.95
N THR A 92 -5.85 15.43 -4.78
CA THR A 92 -6.26 16.18 -3.57
C THR A 92 -5.97 17.68 -3.72
N CYS A 93 -4.89 18.05 -4.40
CA CYS A 93 -4.64 19.44 -4.77
C CYS A 93 -5.66 20.02 -5.74
N TYR A 94 -6.16 19.21 -6.67
CA TYR A 94 -6.98 19.67 -7.80
C TYR A 94 -8.48 19.59 -7.53
N ASP A 95 -8.97 18.48 -6.96
CA ASP A 95 -10.39 18.17 -6.85
C ASP A 95 -11.15 19.07 -5.86
N PHE A 96 -10.49 19.54 -4.81
CA PHE A 96 -11.12 20.36 -3.77
C PHE A 96 -10.87 21.84 -3.97
N ASP A 97 -11.89 22.66 -3.74
CA ASP A 97 -11.73 24.11 -3.68
C ASP A 97 -11.08 24.52 -2.35
N THR A 98 -10.45 25.70 -2.34
CA THR A 98 -9.83 26.21 -1.12
C THR A 98 -10.86 26.98 -0.28
N GLY A 99 -11.02 26.57 0.98
CA GLY A 99 -11.97 27.19 1.90
C GLY A 99 -12.05 26.47 3.23
N ALA A 100 -13.16 26.68 3.94
CA ALA A 100 -13.46 26.08 5.23
C ALA A 100 -14.78 25.29 5.23
N GLY A 101 -15.41 25.14 4.08
CA GLY A 101 -16.61 24.33 3.91
C GLY A 101 -16.30 22.83 4.04
N ARG A 102 -17.36 22.03 4.16
CA ARG A 102 -17.22 20.59 4.41
C ARG A 102 -16.54 19.86 3.26
N GLU A 103 -16.73 20.34 2.03
CA GLU A 103 -16.17 19.78 0.79
C GLU A 103 -14.94 20.55 0.31
N GLU A 104 -14.51 21.55 1.10
CA GLU A 104 -13.35 22.39 0.81
C GLU A 104 -12.17 21.99 1.71
N VAL A 105 -10.98 22.44 1.33
CA VAL A 105 -9.78 22.22 2.10
C VAL A 105 -9.01 23.52 2.34
N PRO A 106 -8.34 23.69 3.49
CA PRO A 106 -7.46 24.83 3.71
C PRO A 106 -6.32 24.86 2.68
N TYR A 107 -5.91 26.06 2.26
CA TYR A 107 -4.80 26.22 1.32
C TYR A 107 -3.50 25.54 1.84
N ALA A 108 -3.25 25.56 3.15
CA ALA A 108 -2.10 24.90 3.74
C ALA A 108 -2.12 23.37 3.52
N LEU A 109 -3.29 22.73 3.49
CA LEU A 109 -3.41 21.32 3.14
C LEU A 109 -2.96 21.08 1.71
N LYS A 110 -3.36 21.95 0.77
CA LYS A 110 -2.91 21.83 -0.63
C LYS A 110 -1.40 21.97 -0.78
N LEU A 111 -0.76 22.81 0.04
CA LEU A 111 0.70 22.92 0.06
C LEU A 111 1.37 21.63 0.56
N ASP A 112 0.80 21.01 1.60
CA ASP A 112 1.30 19.73 2.11
C ASP A 112 1.15 18.62 1.05
N MET A 113 0.01 18.56 0.35
CA MET A 113 -0.21 17.60 -0.73
C MET A 113 0.68 17.88 -1.96
N ALA A 114 0.98 19.13 -2.26
CA ALA A 114 1.93 19.48 -3.32
C ALA A 114 3.36 19.05 -2.97
N ARG A 115 3.74 19.14 -1.70
CA ARG A 115 4.99 18.58 -1.21
C ARG A 115 4.98 17.05 -1.37
N GLN A 116 3.93 16.39 -0.92
CA GLN A 116 3.79 14.94 -1.09
C GLN A 116 3.92 14.52 -2.55
N CYS A 117 3.25 15.20 -3.49
CA CYS A 117 3.44 14.94 -4.93
C CYS A 117 4.92 14.96 -5.37
N TRP A 118 5.70 15.88 -4.83
CA TRP A 118 7.12 15.96 -5.14
C TRP A 118 7.91 14.79 -4.54
N ASP A 119 7.59 14.42 -3.31
CA ASP A 119 8.20 13.28 -2.64
C ASP A 119 7.86 11.98 -3.40
N GLU A 120 6.59 11.76 -3.74
CA GLU A 120 6.14 10.58 -4.50
C GLU A 120 6.74 10.51 -5.93
N ALA A 121 6.98 11.64 -6.58
CA ALA A 121 7.65 11.64 -7.87
C ALA A 121 9.08 11.09 -7.78
N ARG A 122 9.79 11.37 -6.68
CA ARG A 122 11.11 10.82 -6.39
C ARG A 122 11.04 9.35 -6.00
N HIS A 123 10.03 8.97 -5.21
CA HIS A 123 9.74 7.59 -4.83
C HIS A 123 9.48 6.73 -6.07
N CYS A 124 8.67 7.20 -7.02
CA CYS A 124 8.46 6.52 -8.31
C CYS A 124 9.78 6.26 -9.04
N GLU A 125 10.65 7.27 -9.16
CA GLU A 125 11.94 7.11 -9.85
C GLU A 125 12.85 6.11 -9.12
N ILE A 126 12.91 6.19 -7.79
CA ILE A 126 13.73 5.27 -6.98
C ILE A 126 13.19 3.85 -7.07
N SER A 127 11.88 3.68 -6.92
CA SER A 127 11.22 2.37 -6.94
C SER A 127 11.38 1.67 -8.29
N VAL A 128 11.32 2.40 -9.41
CA VAL A 128 11.65 1.83 -10.73
C VAL A 128 13.09 1.30 -10.75
N LYS A 129 14.05 2.11 -10.28
CA LYS A 129 15.46 1.72 -10.26
C LYS A 129 15.72 0.55 -9.32
N LEU A 130 15.06 0.50 -8.17
CA LEU A 130 15.15 -0.64 -7.24
C LEU A 130 14.51 -1.89 -7.82
N THR A 131 13.38 -1.77 -8.53
CA THR A 131 12.74 -2.87 -9.23
C THR A 131 13.70 -3.49 -10.24
N GLU A 132 14.33 -2.66 -11.09
CA GLU A 132 15.36 -3.10 -12.02
C GLU A 132 16.61 -3.67 -11.31
N TRP A 133 17.05 -3.03 -10.24
CA TRP A 133 18.18 -3.47 -9.40
C TRP A 133 17.96 -4.86 -8.83
N MET A 134 16.72 -5.17 -8.41
CA MET A 134 16.33 -6.49 -7.93
C MET A 134 16.05 -7.49 -9.05
N GLY A 135 16.17 -7.07 -10.30
CA GLY A 135 15.99 -7.92 -11.48
C GLY A 135 14.55 -8.21 -11.83
N THR A 136 13.66 -7.26 -11.58
CA THR A 136 12.24 -7.29 -11.94
C THR A 136 11.97 -6.34 -13.10
N GLU A 137 11.06 -6.72 -13.99
CA GLU A 137 10.55 -5.86 -15.05
C GLU A 137 9.21 -5.23 -14.62
N LEU A 138 8.95 -4.00 -15.04
CA LEU A 138 7.66 -3.37 -14.83
C LEU A 138 6.55 -4.19 -15.51
N GLY A 139 5.47 -4.46 -14.78
CA GLY A 139 4.39 -5.32 -15.24
C GLY A 139 4.69 -6.82 -15.17
N GLU A 140 5.77 -7.25 -14.55
CA GLU A 140 6.06 -8.67 -14.33
C GLU A 140 5.06 -9.32 -13.35
N PHE A 141 4.56 -8.54 -12.38
CA PHE A 141 3.61 -8.99 -11.38
C PHE A 141 2.26 -8.30 -11.55
N ALA A 142 1.21 -8.89 -10.99
CA ALA A 142 -0.13 -8.32 -11.03
C ALA A 142 -0.20 -7.01 -10.27
N GLU A 143 -0.92 -6.05 -10.83
CA GLU A 143 -1.07 -4.70 -10.31
C GLU A 143 -2.52 -4.43 -9.93
N GLY A 144 -2.73 -3.64 -8.87
CA GLY A 144 -4.04 -3.22 -8.40
C GLY A 144 -4.17 -1.70 -8.40
N THR A 145 -5.39 -1.18 -8.37
CA THR A 145 -5.68 0.27 -8.45
C THR A 145 -6.37 0.85 -7.22
N PHE A 146 -6.44 0.12 -6.13
CA PHE A 146 -7.29 0.57 -5.01
C PHE A 146 -6.72 1.72 -4.18
N LEU A 147 -5.43 1.97 -4.17
CA LEU A 147 -4.90 3.21 -3.61
C LEU A 147 -5.47 4.41 -4.35
N PHE A 148 -5.42 4.36 -5.67
CA PHE A 148 -6.00 5.38 -6.50
C PHE A 148 -7.53 5.49 -6.34
N GLU A 149 -8.23 4.37 -6.17
CA GLU A 149 -9.68 4.37 -5.91
C GLU A 149 -10.02 5.06 -4.58
N ALA A 150 -9.24 4.84 -3.52
CA ALA A 150 -9.38 5.57 -2.26
C ALA A 150 -9.12 7.07 -2.44
N ALA A 151 -8.16 7.45 -3.30
CA ALA A 151 -7.87 8.83 -3.67
C ALA A 151 -8.97 9.49 -4.52
N CYS A 152 -9.91 8.72 -5.05
CA CYS A 152 -11.09 9.25 -5.76
C CYS A 152 -12.25 9.64 -4.81
N ASN A 153 -12.15 9.42 -3.51
CA ASN A 153 -13.21 9.74 -2.57
C ASN A 153 -13.54 11.25 -2.59
N PRO A 154 -14.82 11.65 -2.75
CA PRO A 154 -15.22 13.05 -2.84
C PRO A 154 -15.18 13.79 -1.49
N ASP A 155 -15.20 13.10 -0.35
CA ASP A 155 -15.03 13.73 0.97
C ASP A 155 -13.52 13.86 1.27
N PRO A 156 -13.01 15.09 1.47
CA PRO A 156 -11.59 15.31 1.71
C PRO A 156 -11.08 14.62 2.99
N VAL A 157 -11.91 14.47 4.02
CA VAL A 157 -11.53 13.80 5.26
C VAL A 157 -11.42 12.30 5.05
N LEU A 158 -12.36 11.68 4.34
CA LEU A 158 -12.29 10.26 4.01
C LEU A 158 -11.10 9.97 3.09
N ARG A 159 -10.83 10.83 2.09
CA ARG A 159 -9.66 10.71 1.22
C ARG A 159 -8.36 10.73 2.01
N LEU A 160 -8.16 11.74 2.86
CA LEU A 160 -6.97 11.82 3.73
C LEU A 160 -6.83 10.60 4.65
N THR A 161 -7.94 10.09 5.15
CA THR A 161 -7.90 8.94 6.06
C THR A 161 -7.60 7.65 5.32
N GLY A 162 -8.20 7.45 4.14
CA GLY A 162 -7.95 6.29 3.30
C GLY A 162 -6.56 6.28 2.66
N VAL A 163 -6.10 7.41 2.16
CA VAL A 163 -4.78 7.53 1.52
C VAL A 163 -3.71 7.76 2.57
N ASN A 164 -3.63 8.97 3.14
CA ASN A 164 -2.50 9.38 3.98
C ASN A 164 -2.40 8.66 5.32
N ARG A 165 -3.44 7.99 5.80
CA ARG A 165 -3.35 7.22 7.04
C ARG A 165 -3.34 5.71 6.81
N ALA A 166 -4.27 5.18 6.01
CA ALA A 166 -4.34 3.73 5.81
C ALA A 166 -3.29 3.25 4.82
N LEU A 167 -3.25 3.83 3.62
CA LEU A 167 -2.39 3.36 2.53
C LEU A 167 -0.93 3.77 2.73
N GLU A 168 -0.65 5.04 3.00
CA GLU A 168 0.71 5.47 3.36
C GLU A 168 1.17 4.85 4.70
N GLY A 169 0.24 4.59 5.61
CA GLY A 169 0.53 3.81 6.80
C GLY A 169 0.96 2.37 6.48
N LEU A 170 0.38 1.74 5.45
CA LEU A 170 0.90 0.47 4.93
C LEU A 170 2.28 0.65 4.31
N ALA A 171 2.52 1.74 3.58
CA ALA A 171 3.83 2.04 3.01
C ALA A 171 4.93 2.12 4.10
N ILE A 172 4.65 2.73 5.26
CA ILE A 172 5.56 2.69 6.42
C ILE A 172 5.96 1.25 6.78
N ASP A 173 5.00 0.33 6.84
CA ASP A 173 5.27 -1.07 7.18
C ASP A 173 6.07 -1.79 6.09
N VAL A 174 5.72 -1.52 4.83
CA VAL A 174 6.34 -2.14 3.66
C VAL A 174 7.78 -1.66 3.49
N PHE A 175 8.02 -0.36 3.53
CA PHE A 175 9.36 0.21 3.41
C PHE A 175 10.28 -0.23 4.56
N ASN A 176 9.76 -0.27 5.78
CA ASN A 176 10.53 -0.81 6.90
C ASN A 176 10.89 -2.29 6.69
N THR A 177 9.97 -3.09 6.16
CA THR A 177 10.21 -4.51 5.85
C THR A 177 11.28 -4.64 4.76
N MET A 178 11.22 -3.85 3.70
CA MET A 178 12.21 -3.88 2.61
C MET A 178 13.58 -3.35 3.06
N ARG A 179 13.61 -2.33 3.92
CA ARG A 179 14.84 -1.85 4.54
C ARG A 179 15.53 -2.95 5.36
N GLU A 180 14.77 -3.65 6.21
CA GLU A 180 15.28 -4.78 7.00
C GLU A 180 15.74 -5.93 6.09
N PHE A 181 15.04 -6.18 4.99
CA PHE A 181 15.47 -7.15 3.99
C PHE A 181 16.80 -6.74 3.33
N GLY A 182 16.97 -5.45 3.00
CA GLY A 182 18.22 -4.92 2.46
C GLY A 182 19.41 -5.13 3.40
N ASP A 183 19.23 -4.85 4.70
CA ASP A 183 20.24 -5.09 5.74
C ASP A 183 20.63 -6.57 5.81
N VAL A 184 19.66 -7.46 5.94
CA VAL A 184 19.88 -8.92 6.01
C VAL A 184 20.52 -9.48 4.73
N ALA A 185 20.15 -8.95 3.58
CA ALA A 185 20.72 -9.33 2.27
C ALA A 185 22.12 -8.75 2.04
N GLY A 186 22.59 -7.83 2.89
CA GLY A 186 23.83 -7.09 2.69
C GLY A 186 23.77 -6.18 1.46
N ASP A 187 22.59 -5.60 1.17
CA ASP A 187 22.35 -4.66 0.08
C ASP A 187 22.23 -3.22 0.59
N PRO A 188 23.33 -2.48 0.72
CA PRO A 188 23.29 -1.14 1.28
C PRO A 188 22.58 -0.13 0.39
N VAL A 189 22.40 -0.41 -0.90
CA VAL A 189 21.65 0.46 -1.82
C VAL A 189 20.16 0.35 -1.52
N LEU A 190 19.67 -0.88 -1.43
CA LEU A 190 18.27 -1.14 -1.09
C LEU A 190 17.95 -0.60 0.31
N GLU A 191 18.77 -0.96 1.32
CA GLU A 191 18.59 -0.47 2.69
C GLU A 191 18.51 1.07 2.75
N PHE A 192 19.46 1.76 2.13
CA PHE A 192 19.50 3.23 2.14
C PHE A 192 18.28 3.86 1.45
N CYS A 193 17.91 3.36 0.28
CA CYS A 193 16.79 3.92 -0.47
C CYS A 193 15.46 3.74 0.28
N GLU A 194 15.24 2.56 0.85
CA GLU A 194 14.04 2.27 1.62
C GLU A 194 13.98 3.06 2.94
N ASP A 195 15.10 3.23 3.65
CA ASP A 195 15.17 4.07 4.85
C ASP A 195 14.86 5.55 4.53
N TRP A 196 15.34 6.01 3.39
CA TRP A 196 15.11 7.37 2.94
C TRP A 196 13.63 7.61 2.57
N MET A 197 13.00 6.71 1.79
CA MET A 197 11.57 6.79 1.45
C MET A 197 10.70 6.63 2.70
N LEU A 198 11.05 5.72 3.61
CA LEU A 198 10.35 5.55 4.90
C LEU A 198 10.27 6.84 5.72
N ALA A 199 11.31 7.67 5.69
CA ALA A 199 11.29 8.96 6.38
C ALA A 199 10.28 9.95 5.79
N ASP A 200 10.12 9.95 4.47
CA ASP A 200 9.09 10.73 3.80
C ASP A 200 7.68 10.18 4.12
N GLU A 201 7.49 8.85 4.11
CA GLU A 201 6.21 8.22 4.47
C GLU A 201 5.74 8.56 5.89
N VAL A 202 6.66 8.55 6.86
CA VAL A 202 6.34 9.01 8.22
C VAL A 202 5.82 10.45 8.21
N THR A 203 6.37 11.29 7.34
CA THR A 203 5.91 12.69 7.18
C THR A 203 4.54 12.75 6.52
N HIS A 204 4.29 11.99 5.46
CA HIS A 204 3.01 11.94 4.75
C HIS A 204 1.87 11.48 5.66
N VAL A 205 2.09 10.41 6.40
CA VAL A 205 1.12 9.89 7.39
C VAL A 205 0.91 10.88 8.52
N LYS A 206 1.97 11.55 8.98
CA LYS A 206 1.85 12.60 10.00
C LYS A 206 1.01 13.77 9.51
N MET A 207 1.20 14.23 8.27
CA MET A 207 0.35 15.24 7.66
C MET A 207 -1.12 14.79 7.64
N GLY A 208 -1.40 13.56 7.20
CA GLY A 208 -2.75 12.98 7.22
C GLY A 208 -3.36 12.95 8.62
N SER A 209 -2.59 12.57 9.64
CA SER A 209 -3.00 12.54 11.04
C SER A 209 -3.30 13.93 11.59
N ASP A 210 -2.48 14.92 11.27
CA ASP A 210 -2.64 16.30 11.72
C ASP A 210 -3.85 16.96 11.05
N TRP A 211 -4.05 16.73 9.75
CA TRP A 211 -5.21 17.26 9.03
C TRP A 211 -6.51 16.58 9.42
N LEU A 212 -6.53 15.27 9.66
CA LEU A 212 -7.70 14.60 10.21
C LEU A 212 -8.14 15.26 11.52
N ARG A 213 -7.21 15.50 12.45
CA ARG A 213 -7.53 16.16 13.72
C ARG A 213 -8.08 17.58 13.52
N ARG A 214 -7.46 18.37 12.63
CA ARG A 214 -7.86 19.76 12.38
C ARG A 214 -9.22 19.86 11.71
N LEU A 215 -9.45 19.07 10.66
CA LEU A 215 -10.70 19.12 9.87
C LEU A 215 -11.90 18.53 10.62
N THR A 216 -11.66 17.73 11.63
CA THR A 216 -12.71 17.12 12.46
C THR A 216 -12.76 17.62 13.90
N ALA A 217 -12.05 18.73 14.21
CA ALA A 217 -11.92 19.24 15.57
C ALA A 217 -13.27 19.53 16.26
N HIS A 218 -14.29 19.90 15.48
CA HIS A 218 -15.63 20.22 15.94
C HIS A 218 -16.72 19.28 15.38
N ASP A 219 -16.33 18.14 14.79
CA ASP A 219 -17.25 17.17 14.22
C ASP A 219 -16.78 15.74 14.59
N PRO A 220 -17.08 15.27 15.81
CA PRO A 220 -16.67 13.95 16.29
C PRO A 220 -17.31 12.83 15.48
N ASP A 221 -18.51 13.01 14.94
CA ASP A 221 -19.18 12.02 14.11
C ASP A 221 -18.47 11.85 12.76
N ARG A 222 -18.01 12.95 12.17
CA ARG A 222 -17.19 12.90 10.93
C ARG A 222 -15.88 12.20 11.20
N ARG A 223 -15.25 12.45 12.34
CA ARG A 223 -14.02 11.74 12.74
C ARG A 223 -14.26 10.26 12.92
N ALA A 224 -15.34 9.86 13.59
CA ALA A 224 -15.67 8.45 13.77
C ALA A 224 -15.88 7.74 12.42
N ARG A 225 -16.64 8.33 11.49
CA ARG A 225 -16.81 7.79 10.12
C ARG A 225 -15.49 7.68 9.36
N ALA A 226 -14.60 8.65 9.51
CA ALA A 226 -13.28 8.63 8.86
C ALA A 226 -12.42 7.48 9.39
N LEU A 227 -12.40 7.23 10.70
CA LEU A 227 -11.66 6.12 11.31
C LEU A 227 -12.29 4.76 10.98
N GLU A 228 -13.62 4.69 10.83
CA GLU A 228 -14.28 3.50 10.33
C GLU A 228 -13.87 3.21 8.88
N PHE A 229 -13.86 4.22 8.01
CA PHE A 229 -13.38 4.09 6.63
C PHE A 229 -11.91 3.65 6.59
N GLN A 230 -11.05 4.21 7.45
CA GLN A 230 -9.67 3.74 7.59
C GLN A 230 -9.62 2.24 7.91
N SER A 231 -10.43 1.78 8.87
CA SER A 231 -10.48 0.36 9.25
C SER A 231 -10.90 -0.55 8.08
N VAL A 232 -11.82 -0.06 7.22
CA VAL A 232 -12.19 -0.77 5.98
C VAL A 232 -10.99 -0.92 5.06
N VAL A 233 -10.26 0.18 4.80
CA VAL A 233 -9.07 0.17 3.95
C VAL A 233 -7.97 -0.71 4.56
N ASP A 234 -7.70 -0.59 5.86
CA ASP A 234 -6.73 -1.43 6.57
C ASP A 234 -7.06 -2.92 6.46
N LYS A 235 -8.35 -3.29 6.52
CA LYS A 235 -8.79 -4.69 6.35
C LYS A 235 -8.48 -5.23 4.96
N LEU A 236 -8.63 -4.42 3.92
CA LEU A 236 -8.29 -4.82 2.55
C LEU A 236 -6.82 -5.21 2.41
N PHE A 237 -5.93 -4.46 3.06
CA PHE A 237 -4.49 -4.70 3.01
C PHE A 237 -3.97 -5.70 4.05
N SER A 238 -4.83 -6.16 4.95
CA SER A 238 -4.51 -7.20 5.91
C SER A 238 -4.95 -8.58 5.44
N GLY A 239 -5.59 -8.66 4.28
CA GLY A 239 -6.15 -9.87 3.74
C GLY A 239 -5.10 -10.98 3.57
N GLY A 240 -5.45 -12.20 3.96
CA GLY A 240 -4.56 -13.36 3.87
C GLY A 240 -3.38 -13.36 4.84
N GLY A 241 -3.34 -12.42 5.81
CA GLY A 241 -2.23 -12.32 6.76
C GLY A 241 -0.99 -11.65 6.17
N PHE A 242 -1.15 -10.86 5.11
CA PHE A 242 -0.04 -10.14 4.48
C PHE A 242 0.67 -9.21 5.45
N ARG A 243 -0.07 -8.48 6.27
CA ARG A 243 0.45 -7.57 7.29
C ARG A 243 0.05 -8.04 8.67
N GLY A 244 0.91 -7.90 9.66
CA GLY A 244 0.62 -8.21 11.05
C GLY A 244 1.77 -7.99 12.00
N ASP A 245 1.53 -8.25 13.29
CA ASP A 245 2.53 -8.18 14.36
C ASP A 245 3.35 -9.47 14.50
N GLU A 246 2.90 -10.55 13.89
CA GLU A 246 3.59 -11.82 14.04
C GLU A 246 4.89 -11.88 13.23
N GLU A 247 5.86 -12.59 13.74
CA GLU A 247 7.16 -12.81 13.08
C GLU A 247 7.00 -13.48 11.69
N SER A 248 5.95 -14.26 11.52
CA SER A 248 5.61 -14.92 10.24
C SER A 248 4.92 -14.03 9.23
N SER A 249 4.52 -12.81 9.60
CA SER A 249 3.85 -11.89 8.67
C SER A 249 4.82 -11.41 7.60
N PRO A 250 4.46 -11.49 6.31
CA PRO A 250 5.29 -10.97 5.21
C PRO A 250 5.65 -9.48 5.36
N VAL A 251 4.71 -8.70 5.87
CA VAL A 251 4.92 -7.29 6.23
C VAL A 251 4.62 -7.11 7.71
N ARG A 252 5.58 -6.61 8.46
CA ARG A 252 5.44 -6.39 9.90
C ARG A 252 5.02 -4.97 10.21
N LEU A 253 4.14 -4.82 11.21
CA LEU A 253 3.75 -3.50 11.70
C LEU A 253 4.95 -2.75 12.28
N ALA A 254 5.30 -1.66 11.65
CA ALA A 254 6.41 -0.78 12.04
C ALA A 254 5.95 0.20 13.15
N ARG A 255 5.57 -0.34 14.31
CA ARG A 255 4.91 0.37 15.42
C ARG A 255 5.57 1.71 15.76
N ARG A 256 6.90 1.72 15.92
CA ARG A 256 7.67 2.93 16.24
C ARG A 256 7.46 4.05 15.20
N PHE A 257 7.49 3.71 13.93
CA PHE A 257 7.34 4.68 12.84
C PHE A 257 5.89 5.16 12.73
N ARG A 258 4.92 4.28 12.97
CA ARG A 258 3.52 4.66 13.05
C ARG A 258 3.24 5.63 14.21
N GLN A 259 3.84 5.41 15.38
CA GLN A 259 3.75 6.33 16.52
C GLN A 259 4.33 7.72 16.17
N LEU A 260 5.50 7.75 15.51
CA LEU A 260 6.08 9.01 15.01
C LEU A 260 5.18 9.72 14.00
N ALA A 261 4.44 8.96 13.20
CA ALA A 261 3.46 9.44 12.24
C ALA A 261 2.10 9.85 12.87
N GLY A 262 1.98 9.77 14.19
CA GLY A 262 0.82 10.26 14.94
C GLY A 262 -0.30 9.27 15.16
N PHE A 263 -0.07 7.97 14.98
CA PHE A 263 -0.97 6.92 15.47
C PHE A 263 -0.82 6.74 16.98
N THR A 264 -1.93 6.48 17.63
CA THR A 264 -1.93 6.03 19.03
C THR A 264 -1.69 4.53 19.12
N ASP A 265 -1.29 4.04 20.29
CA ASP A 265 -1.11 2.60 20.52
C ASP A 265 -2.40 1.83 20.26
N ASP A 266 -3.55 2.36 20.70
CA ASP A 266 -4.86 1.76 20.47
C ASP A 266 -5.21 1.66 18.97
N GLU A 267 -4.82 2.65 18.16
CA GLU A 267 -5.01 2.59 16.71
C GLU A 267 -4.12 1.51 16.07
N ILE A 268 -2.88 1.39 16.51
CA ILE A 268 -1.93 0.38 16.01
C ILE A 268 -2.37 -1.03 16.43
N ASP A 269 -2.80 -1.21 17.68
CA ASP A 269 -3.32 -2.49 18.18
C ASP A 269 -4.56 -2.93 17.40
N ARG A 270 -5.43 -1.98 17.05
CA ARG A 270 -6.61 -2.26 16.21
C ARG A 270 -6.22 -2.73 14.80
N ILE A 271 -5.19 -2.15 14.20
CA ILE A 271 -4.66 -2.61 12.92
C ILE A 271 -4.12 -4.04 13.04
N GLY A 272 -3.38 -4.34 14.10
CA GLY A 272 -2.90 -5.69 14.40
C GLY A 272 -4.05 -6.70 14.57
N GLU A 273 -5.10 -6.32 15.27
CA GLU A 273 -6.28 -7.17 15.46
C GLU A 273 -7.02 -7.42 14.13
N VAL A 274 -7.22 -6.39 13.30
CA VAL A 274 -7.82 -6.52 11.96
C VAL A 274 -6.99 -7.49 11.11
N SER A 275 -5.67 -7.39 11.18
CA SER A 275 -4.76 -8.26 10.43
C SER A 275 -4.85 -9.71 10.89
N ARG A 276 -4.91 -9.92 12.21
CA ARG A 276 -5.07 -11.25 12.81
C ARG A 276 -6.39 -11.91 12.39
N LEU A 277 -7.49 -11.16 12.45
CA LEU A 277 -8.81 -11.66 12.03
C LEU A 277 -8.84 -11.99 10.54
N ALA A 278 -8.26 -11.15 9.69
CA ALA A 278 -8.19 -11.40 8.25
C ALA A 278 -7.41 -12.67 7.90
N ARG A 279 -6.35 -13.00 8.68
CA ARG A 279 -5.61 -14.24 8.52
C ARG A 279 -6.45 -15.46 8.91
N VAL A 280 -7.12 -15.42 10.05
CA VAL A 280 -8.00 -16.51 10.49
C VAL A 280 -9.10 -16.78 9.44
N GLU A 281 -9.75 -15.74 8.94
CA GLU A 281 -10.74 -15.86 7.88
C GLU A 281 -10.18 -16.53 6.61
N ALA A 282 -8.93 -16.21 6.25
CA ALA A 282 -8.27 -16.81 5.08
C ALA A 282 -7.95 -18.29 5.30
N GLU A 283 -7.41 -18.66 6.47
CA GLU A 283 -7.11 -20.03 6.84
C GLU A 283 -8.37 -20.92 6.85
N GLU A 284 -9.46 -20.43 7.46
CA GLU A 284 -10.74 -21.13 7.46
C GLU A 284 -11.33 -21.32 6.06
N ARG A 285 -11.13 -20.34 5.17
CA ARG A 285 -11.58 -20.43 3.79
C ARG A 285 -10.78 -21.47 3.02
N GLN A 286 -9.46 -21.49 3.18
CA GLN A 286 -8.60 -22.49 2.56
C GLN A 286 -8.97 -23.90 3.04
N ALA A 287 -9.22 -24.07 4.32
CA ALA A 287 -9.66 -25.35 4.89
C ALA A 287 -11.01 -25.81 4.30
N ARG A 288 -11.96 -24.89 4.10
CA ARG A 288 -13.25 -25.22 3.46
C ARG A 288 -13.09 -25.62 2.00
N VAL A 289 -12.23 -24.94 1.23
CA VAL A 289 -11.96 -25.29 -0.17
C VAL A 289 -11.28 -26.66 -0.26
N ALA A 290 -10.33 -26.93 0.61
CA ALA A 290 -9.66 -28.23 0.66
C ALA A 290 -10.64 -29.38 1.01
N ALA A 291 -11.57 -29.14 1.93
CA ALA A 291 -12.59 -30.13 2.32
C ALA A 291 -13.67 -30.33 1.24
N GLY A 292 -14.05 -29.29 0.50
CA GLY A 292 -15.06 -29.33 -0.56
C GLY A 292 -14.55 -29.87 -1.92
N GLY A 293 -13.25 -29.89 -2.15
CA GLY A 293 -12.61 -30.43 -3.36
C GLY A 293 -12.34 -31.95 -3.32
N ALA A 294 -12.74 -32.63 -2.22
CA ALA A 294 -12.59 -34.08 -2.04
C ALA A 294 -13.89 -34.86 -2.31
N GLY A 295 -14.90 -34.25 -2.97
CA GLY A 295 -16.18 -34.85 -3.32
C GLY A 295 -16.35 -35.04 -4.83
#